data_bf3cc47f9e28827dd21727dcacca8cf6
#
_entry.id   bf3cc47f9e28827dd21727dcacca8cf6
#
_cell.length_a   1.000
_cell.length_b   1.000
_cell.length_c   1.000
_cell.angle_alpha   90.00
_cell.angle_beta   90.00
_cell.angle_gamma   90.00
#
_symmetry.space_group_name_H-M   'P 1'
#
loop_
_entity.id
_entity.type
_entity.pdbx_description
1 polymer ?
#
loop_
_entity_poly.entity_id
_entity_poly.type
_entity_poly.pdbx_seq_one_letter_code
_entity_poly.pdbx_strand_id
1 'polypeptide(L)'
;MAVINVTAEAGNSTKTYIKTGGHSIIIDEPPIFGGEDVAPSPVAMLLASLAGCINAIGQWVAREMKFEIKKLDINIDGEVDSTAFFTGNLEKRAGFSKINATILLDADITEEQKVVWLKNVIERCPVTDNIKNETSVSFNLNYD
;
A
#
# COMPACT_ATOMS: atom_id res chain seq x y z
N MET A 1 16.96 9.77 -11.44
CA MET A 1 16.40 8.68 -10.59
C MET A 1 16.20 9.24 -9.20
N ALA A 2 15.03 9.07 -8.58
CA ALA A 2 14.77 9.55 -7.22
C ALA A 2 15.04 8.44 -6.21
N VAL A 3 15.61 8.80 -5.05
CA VAL A 3 15.76 7.90 -3.91
C VAL A 3 14.79 8.34 -2.83
N ILE A 4 13.93 7.42 -2.39
CA ILE A 4 13.02 7.65 -1.26
C ILE A 4 13.65 6.98 -0.05
N ASN A 5 13.71 7.73 1.05
CA ASN A 5 14.30 7.25 2.31
C ASN A 5 13.22 7.15 3.38
N VAL A 6 13.29 6.06 4.12
CA VAL A 6 12.47 5.80 5.30
C VAL A 6 13.40 5.39 6.44
N THR A 7 13.25 5.99 7.60
CA THR A 7 13.92 5.58 8.84
C THR A 7 12.88 5.13 9.85
N ALA A 8 13.20 4.09 10.59
CA ALA A 8 12.30 3.53 11.58
C ALA A 8 13.02 3.23 12.89
N GLU A 9 12.35 3.50 14.01
CA GLU A 9 12.82 3.19 15.35
C GLU A 9 11.75 2.39 16.09
N ALA A 10 12.17 1.32 16.75
CA ALA A 10 11.32 0.51 17.61
C ALA A 10 12.09 0.10 18.87
N GLY A 11 11.35 -0.02 19.97
CA GLY A 11 11.89 -0.61 21.21
C GLY A 11 11.45 -2.07 21.36
N ASN A 12 11.21 -2.50 22.59
CA ASN A 12 10.68 -3.83 22.87
C ASN A 12 9.15 -3.87 22.70
N SER A 13 8.68 -3.59 21.48
CA SER A 13 7.25 -3.50 21.12
C SER A 13 7.13 -3.69 19.60
N THR A 14 5.93 -4.05 19.14
CA THR A 14 5.59 -4.06 17.71
C THR A 14 5.37 -2.65 17.16
N LYS A 15 5.21 -1.67 18.05
CA LYS A 15 5.03 -0.26 17.70
C LYS A 15 6.31 0.30 17.08
N THR A 16 6.17 0.83 15.88
CA THR A 16 7.29 1.36 15.10
C THR A 16 7.03 2.82 14.74
N TYR A 17 7.97 3.70 15.07
CA TYR A 17 7.96 5.11 14.72
C TYR A 17 8.75 5.32 13.43
N ILE A 18 8.09 5.84 12.42
CA ILE A 18 8.64 5.96 11.07
C ILE A 18 8.73 7.43 10.67
N LYS A 19 9.82 7.79 10.02
CA LYS A 19 10.01 9.12 9.40
C LYS A 19 10.30 8.96 7.91
N THR A 20 9.62 9.73 7.09
CA THR A 20 9.86 9.79 5.65
C THR A 20 9.40 11.13 5.09
N GLY A 21 10.21 11.78 4.24
CA GLY A 21 9.84 13.01 3.55
C GLY A 21 9.35 14.16 4.45
N GLY A 22 9.85 14.27 5.69
CA GLY A 22 9.39 15.28 6.66
C GLY A 22 8.11 14.91 7.43
N HIS A 23 7.56 13.74 7.20
CA HIS A 23 6.36 13.22 7.87
C HIS A 23 6.71 12.13 8.87
N SER A 24 5.84 11.95 9.88
CA SER A 24 5.94 10.87 10.86
C SER A 24 4.70 9.97 10.77
N ILE A 25 4.93 8.67 10.85
CA ILE A 25 3.90 7.63 10.81
C ILE A 25 4.16 6.69 11.97
N ILE A 26 3.09 6.15 12.56
CA ILE A 26 3.17 5.05 13.52
C ILE A 26 2.54 3.82 12.86
N ILE A 27 3.18 2.68 13.03
CA ILE A 27 2.65 1.36 12.67
C ILE A 27 2.68 0.50 13.93
N ASP A 28 1.64 -0.30 14.13
CA ASP A 28 1.53 -1.21 15.28
C ASP A 28 0.81 -2.49 14.87
N GLU A 29 0.66 -3.41 15.78
CA GLU A 29 -0.12 -4.63 15.61
C GLU A 29 -1.24 -4.69 16.67
N PRO A 30 -2.34 -5.42 16.42
CA PRO A 30 -3.34 -5.67 17.44
C PRO A 30 -2.79 -6.52 18.61
N PRO A 31 -3.42 -6.50 19.79
CA PRO A 31 -2.94 -7.20 20.97
C PRO A 31 -2.73 -8.70 20.79
N ILE A 32 -3.53 -9.35 19.94
CA ILE A 32 -3.37 -10.77 19.61
C ILE A 32 -2.00 -11.07 18.96
N PHE A 33 -1.37 -10.07 18.37
CA PHE A 33 -0.06 -10.14 17.72
C PHE A 33 1.04 -9.40 18.49
N GLY A 34 0.76 -9.04 19.75
CA GLY A 34 1.73 -8.42 20.66
C GLY A 34 1.81 -6.91 20.59
N GLY A 35 0.87 -6.25 19.91
CA GLY A 35 0.77 -4.80 19.83
C GLY A 35 -0.19 -4.17 20.84
N GLU A 36 -0.37 -2.87 20.71
CA GLU A 36 -1.29 -2.05 21.52
C GLU A 36 -2.51 -1.56 20.73
N ASP A 37 -2.55 -1.85 19.41
CA ASP A 37 -3.60 -1.41 18.48
C ASP A 37 -3.76 0.13 18.42
N VAL A 38 -2.65 0.84 18.50
CA VAL A 38 -2.65 2.32 18.48
C VAL A 38 -2.47 2.88 17.06
N ALA A 39 -2.19 2.02 16.07
CA ALA A 39 -1.99 2.38 14.68
C ALA A 39 -2.27 1.18 13.75
N PRO A 40 -2.44 1.42 12.44
CA PRO A 40 -2.62 0.33 11.47
C PRO A 40 -1.46 -0.65 11.46
N SER A 41 -1.76 -1.91 11.13
CA SER A 41 -0.73 -2.94 10.95
C SER A 41 0.11 -2.71 9.67
N PRO A 42 1.34 -3.28 9.60
CA PRO A 42 2.19 -3.16 8.40
C PRO A 42 1.49 -3.61 7.12
N VAL A 43 0.74 -4.70 7.16
CA VAL A 43 0.01 -5.21 5.99
C VAL A 43 -1.15 -4.30 5.60
N ALA A 44 -1.85 -3.68 6.57
CA ALA A 44 -2.86 -2.67 6.29
C ALA A 44 -2.25 -1.41 5.66
N MET A 45 -1.05 -1.01 6.08
CA MET A 45 -0.33 0.11 5.48
C MET A 45 0.08 -0.14 4.03
N LEU A 46 0.37 -1.38 3.65
CA LEU A 46 0.60 -1.72 2.25
C LEU A 46 -0.66 -1.46 1.40
N LEU A 47 -1.83 -1.88 1.88
CA LEU A 47 -3.10 -1.62 1.19
C LEU A 47 -3.43 -0.12 1.19
N ALA A 48 -3.17 0.59 2.28
CA ALA A 48 -3.35 2.04 2.35
C ALA A 48 -2.44 2.79 1.36
N SER A 49 -1.19 2.34 1.20
CA SER A 49 -0.28 2.91 0.20
C SER A 49 -0.78 2.70 -1.22
N LEU A 50 -1.37 1.54 -1.51
CA LEU A 50 -2.01 1.25 -2.80
C LEU A 50 -3.19 2.21 -3.06
N ALA A 51 -4.07 2.41 -2.08
CA ALA A 51 -5.19 3.34 -2.20
C ALA A 51 -4.70 4.77 -2.46
N GLY A 52 -3.71 5.25 -1.70
CA GLY A 52 -3.10 6.56 -1.90
C GLY A 52 -2.48 6.72 -3.29
N CYS A 53 -1.82 5.67 -3.78
CA CYS A 53 -1.20 5.68 -5.11
C CYS A 53 -2.26 5.71 -6.23
N ILE A 54 -3.32 4.93 -6.12
CA ILE A 54 -4.45 4.95 -7.07
C ILE A 54 -5.04 6.36 -7.15
N ASN A 55 -5.26 7.03 -6.02
CA ASN A 55 -5.75 8.41 -6.03
C ASN A 55 -4.75 9.36 -6.69
N ALA A 56 -3.47 9.34 -6.29
CA ALA A 56 -2.48 10.27 -6.82
C ALA A 56 -2.32 10.15 -8.34
N ILE A 57 -2.15 8.92 -8.85
CA ILE A 57 -2.05 8.68 -10.30
C ILE A 57 -3.39 8.97 -10.98
N GLY A 58 -4.52 8.63 -10.32
CA GLY A 58 -5.86 8.92 -10.81
C GLY A 58 -6.10 10.39 -11.08
N GLN A 59 -5.64 11.27 -10.18
CA GLN A 59 -5.71 12.73 -10.37
C GLN A 59 -4.86 13.20 -11.55
N TRP A 60 -3.67 12.63 -11.73
CA TRP A 60 -2.82 12.99 -12.87
C TRP A 60 -3.43 12.57 -14.19
N VAL A 61 -3.91 11.33 -14.29
CA VAL A 61 -4.56 10.81 -15.50
C VAL A 61 -5.85 11.61 -15.82
N ALA A 62 -6.64 11.98 -14.81
CA ALA A 62 -7.83 12.79 -15.00
C ALA A 62 -7.49 14.15 -15.62
N ARG A 63 -6.43 14.82 -15.15
CA ARG A 63 -5.95 16.09 -15.74
C ARG A 63 -5.49 15.92 -17.18
N GLU A 64 -4.77 14.84 -17.48
CA GLU A 64 -4.33 14.53 -18.86
C GLU A 64 -5.53 14.27 -19.79
N MET A 65 -6.56 13.58 -19.29
CA MET A 65 -7.82 13.31 -19.98
C MET A 65 -8.80 14.51 -19.95
N LYS A 66 -8.43 15.62 -19.29
CA LYS A 66 -9.17 16.88 -19.21
C LYS A 66 -10.56 16.75 -18.54
N PHE A 67 -10.65 16.00 -17.46
CA PHE A 67 -11.83 15.97 -16.61
C PHE A 67 -11.48 16.14 -15.14
N GLU A 68 -12.49 16.47 -14.33
CA GLU A 68 -12.37 16.60 -12.87
C GLU A 68 -13.01 15.40 -12.18
N ILE A 69 -12.33 14.87 -11.18
CA ILE A 69 -12.86 13.85 -10.30
C ILE A 69 -13.71 14.57 -9.24
N LYS A 70 -15.02 14.34 -9.23
CA LYS A 70 -15.94 14.87 -8.21
C LYS A 70 -15.83 14.08 -6.91
N LYS A 71 -15.76 12.75 -7.03
CA LYS A 71 -15.57 11.83 -5.91
C LYS A 71 -14.85 10.57 -6.37
N LEU A 72 -13.99 10.05 -5.50
CA LEU A 72 -13.28 8.81 -5.72
C LEU A 72 -13.31 7.99 -4.43
N ASP A 73 -14.11 6.95 -4.40
CA ASP A 73 -14.11 5.98 -3.32
C ASP A 73 -13.27 4.77 -3.73
N ILE A 74 -12.34 4.39 -2.86
CA ILE A 74 -11.42 3.26 -3.09
C ILE A 74 -11.54 2.32 -1.90
N ASN A 75 -12.05 1.12 -2.14
CA ASN A 75 -12.10 0.05 -1.15
C ASN A 75 -11.17 -1.07 -1.54
N ILE A 76 -10.24 -1.45 -0.66
CA ILE A 76 -9.24 -2.48 -0.92
C ILE A 76 -9.30 -3.51 0.18
N ASP A 77 -9.45 -4.76 -0.21
CA ASP A 77 -9.35 -5.93 0.65
C ASP A 77 -8.21 -6.85 0.20
N GLY A 78 -7.62 -7.55 1.15
CA GLY A 78 -6.53 -8.48 0.91
C GLY A 78 -6.67 -9.73 1.76
N GLU A 79 -6.45 -10.90 1.15
CA GLU A 79 -6.42 -12.18 1.84
C GLU A 79 -4.99 -12.51 2.25
N VAL A 80 -4.75 -12.69 3.55
CA VAL A 80 -3.45 -13.08 4.11
C VAL A 80 -3.62 -14.25 5.07
N ASP A 81 -2.76 -15.27 4.93
CA ASP A 81 -2.70 -16.37 5.90
C ASP A 81 -1.66 -16.05 6.98
N SER A 82 -2.13 -15.70 8.17
CA SER A 82 -1.26 -15.36 9.29
C SER A 82 -0.42 -16.55 9.79
N THR A 83 -0.77 -17.78 9.45
CA THR A 83 -0.06 -18.98 9.88
C THR A 83 1.40 -18.96 9.45
N ALA A 84 1.70 -18.49 8.23
CA ALA A 84 3.04 -18.48 7.67
C ALA A 84 4.02 -17.67 8.53
N PHE A 85 3.65 -16.45 8.92
CA PHE A 85 4.56 -15.57 9.66
C PHE A 85 4.53 -15.78 11.18
N PHE A 86 3.45 -16.35 11.76
CA PHE A 86 3.42 -16.67 13.19
C PHE A 86 4.03 -18.02 13.55
N THR A 87 3.88 -19.02 12.70
CA THR A 87 4.40 -20.36 12.99
C THR A 87 5.76 -20.64 12.34
N GLY A 88 6.23 -19.74 11.45
CA GLY A 88 7.43 -19.98 10.66
C GLY A 88 7.26 -21.06 9.60
N ASN A 89 6.03 -21.41 9.24
CA ASN A 89 5.77 -22.36 8.17
C ASN A 89 6.06 -21.75 6.80
N LEU A 90 7.27 -21.96 6.30
CA LEU A 90 7.76 -21.43 5.03
C LEU A 90 7.18 -22.12 3.78
N GLU A 91 6.39 -23.20 3.94
CA GLU A 91 5.64 -23.80 2.83
C GLU A 91 4.49 -22.90 2.37
N LYS A 92 4.05 -21.98 3.23
CA LYS A 92 3.00 -21.02 2.93
C LYS A 92 3.57 -19.64 2.63
N ARG A 93 2.90 -18.94 1.72
CA ARG A 93 3.23 -17.53 1.44
C ARG A 93 2.90 -16.65 2.65
N ALA A 94 3.86 -15.85 3.10
CA ALA A 94 3.65 -14.91 4.21
C ALA A 94 2.87 -13.65 3.81
N GLY A 95 2.94 -13.24 2.54
CA GLY A 95 2.24 -12.05 2.02
C GLY A 95 0.80 -12.35 1.58
N PHE A 96 0.12 -11.32 1.09
CA PHE A 96 -1.22 -11.47 0.53
C PHE A 96 -1.26 -12.52 -0.59
N SER A 97 -2.21 -13.43 -0.54
CA SER A 97 -2.52 -14.37 -1.62
C SER A 97 -3.38 -13.71 -2.71
N LYS A 98 -4.18 -12.71 -2.32
CA LYS A 98 -5.06 -11.95 -3.20
C LYS A 98 -5.27 -10.55 -2.66
N ILE A 99 -5.34 -9.58 -3.55
CA ILE A 99 -5.75 -8.20 -3.26
C ILE A 99 -6.80 -7.80 -4.29
N ASN A 100 -7.93 -7.26 -3.81
CA ASN A 100 -8.97 -6.69 -4.66
C ASN A 100 -9.08 -5.20 -4.37
N ALA A 101 -9.22 -4.40 -5.41
CA ALA A 101 -9.54 -2.98 -5.30
C ALA A 101 -10.84 -2.69 -6.04
N THR A 102 -11.83 -2.19 -5.32
CA THR A 102 -13.09 -1.69 -5.88
C THR A 102 -13.06 -0.17 -5.89
N ILE A 103 -13.21 0.41 -7.06
CA ILE A 103 -13.09 1.85 -7.28
C ILE A 103 -14.42 2.38 -7.81
N LEU A 104 -14.96 3.39 -7.13
CA LEU A 104 -16.12 4.13 -7.57
C LEU A 104 -15.69 5.56 -7.93
N LEU A 105 -15.74 5.86 -9.23
CA LEU A 105 -15.40 7.17 -9.78
C LEU A 105 -16.66 7.94 -10.15
N ASP A 106 -16.86 9.07 -9.50
CA ASP A 106 -17.85 10.07 -9.89
C ASP A 106 -17.15 11.20 -10.66
N ALA A 107 -17.47 11.32 -11.94
CA ALA A 107 -16.95 12.32 -12.86
C ALA A 107 -17.88 12.46 -14.08
N ASP A 108 -17.89 13.62 -14.72
CA ASP A 108 -18.70 13.87 -15.93
C ASP A 108 -18.01 13.31 -17.19
N ILE A 109 -17.88 11.98 -17.26
CA ILE A 109 -17.27 11.24 -18.37
C ILE A 109 -18.08 9.98 -18.68
N THR A 110 -17.88 9.41 -19.86
CA THR A 110 -18.55 8.17 -20.27
C THR A 110 -17.97 6.95 -19.55
N GLU A 111 -18.69 5.84 -19.55
CA GLU A 111 -18.18 4.59 -18.98
C GLU A 111 -16.92 4.08 -19.71
N GLU A 112 -16.85 4.27 -21.02
CA GLU A 112 -15.64 3.93 -21.80
C GLU A 112 -14.43 4.77 -21.35
N GLN A 113 -14.65 6.06 -21.06
CA GLN A 113 -13.58 6.94 -20.56
C GLN A 113 -13.15 6.53 -19.15
N LYS A 114 -14.06 6.06 -18.29
CA LYS A 114 -13.71 5.51 -16.95
C LYS A 114 -12.83 4.27 -17.09
N VAL A 115 -13.13 3.38 -18.02
CA VAL A 115 -12.32 2.18 -18.29
C VAL A 115 -10.91 2.57 -18.76
N VAL A 116 -10.80 3.54 -19.68
CA VAL A 116 -9.51 4.06 -20.16
C VAL A 116 -8.72 4.70 -19.02
N TRP A 117 -9.38 5.52 -18.19
CA TRP A 117 -8.79 6.14 -17.01
C TRP A 117 -8.22 5.07 -16.05
N LEU A 118 -9.03 4.08 -15.67
CA LEU A 118 -8.61 3.03 -14.75
C LEU A 118 -7.42 2.23 -15.29
N LYS A 119 -7.44 1.88 -16.57
CA LYS A 119 -6.32 1.18 -17.21
C LYS A 119 -5.01 1.97 -17.07
N ASN A 120 -5.03 3.27 -17.39
CA ASN A 120 -3.87 4.14 -17.26
C ASN A 120 -3.39 4.26 -15.80
N VAL A 121 -4.32 4.34 -14.85
CA VAL A 121 -3.99 4.38 -13.42
C VAL A 121 -3.26 3.12 -12.99
N ILE A 122 -3.78 1.95 -13.33
CA ILE A 122 -3.19 0.66 -12.94
C ILE A 122 -1.79 0.48 -13.57
N GLU A 123 -1.64 0.81 -14.84
CA GLU A 123 -0.37 0.64 -15.57
C GLU A 123 0.73 1.60 -15.08
N ARG A 124 0.35 2.75 -14.51
CA ARG A 124 1.29 3.81 -14.08
C ARG A 124 1.50 3.88 -12.57
N CYS A 125 0.75 3.10 -11.79
CA CYS A 125 0.84 3.12 -10.33
C CYS A 125 2.08 2.34 -9.84
N PRO A 126 3.10 3.01 -9.28
CA PRO A 126 4.31 2.33 -8.82
C PRO A 126 4.06 1.34 -7.67
N VAL A 127 3.04 1.57 -6.83
CA VAL A 127 2.70 0.62 -5.78
C VAL A 127 2.06 -0.63 -6.38
N THR A 128 1.19 -0.50 -7.39
CA THR A 128 0.65 -1.64 -8.14
C THR A 128 1.78 -2.44 -8.80
N ASP A 129 2.74 -1.74 -9.40
CA ASP A 129 3.90 -2.37 -10.05
C ASP A 129 4.72 -3.19 -9.04
N ASN A 130 5.04 -2.61 -7.88
CA ASN A 130 5.77 -3.32 -6.81
C ASN A 130 5.02 -4.53 -6.23
N ILE A 131 3.68 -4.49 -6.18
CA ILE A 131 2.87 -5.62 -5.69
C ILE A 131 2.81 -6.74 -6.73
N LYS A 132 2.75 -6.41 -8.00
CA LYS A 132 2.57 -7.38 -9.09
C LYS A 132 3.86 -7.98 -9.61
N ASN A 133 4.98 -7.27 -9.47
CA ASN A 133 6.27 -7.65 -10.02
C ASN A 133 7.32 -7.81 -8.93
N GLU A 134 8.39 -8.53 -9.25
CA GLU A 134 9.52 -8.68 -8.34
C GLU A 134 10.34 -7.39 -8.27
N THR A 135 10.68 -6.99 -7.05
CA THR A 135 11.62 -5.91 -6.75
C THR A 135 12.81 -6.49 -6.00
N SER A 136 14.01 -6.21 -6.46
CA SER A 136 15.22 -6.64 -5.76
C SER A 136 15.31 -5.98 -4.40
N VAL A 137 15.39 -6.78 -3.34
CA VAL A 137 15.49 -6.32 -1.95
C VAL A 137 16.74 -6.94 -1.32
N SER A 138 17.56 -6.13 -0.67
CA SER A 138 18.73 -6.57 0.08
C SER A 138 18.62 -6.18 1.56
N PHE A 139 19.09 -7.04 2.44
CA PHE A 139 19.10 -6.80 3.88
C PHE A 139 20.55 -6.87 4.39
N ASN A 140 20.93 -5.88 5.19
CA ASN A 140 22.24 -5.84 5.84
C ASN A 140 22.04 -5.69 7.35
N LEU A 141 22.68 -6.55 8.13
CA LEU A 141 22.71 -6.44 9.57
C LEU A 141 24.09 -5.86 9.98
N ASN A 142 24.05 -4.69 10.59
CA ASN A 142 25.26 -4.08 11.16
C ASN A 142 25.36 -4.47 12.63
N TYR A 143 26.56 -4.83 13.06
CA TYR A 143 26.91 -5.12 14.45
C TYR A 143 27.74 -3.96 14.98
N ASP A 144 27.31 -3.36 16.09
CA ASP A 144 28.08 -2.33 16.82
C ASP A 144 29.21 -2.97 17.64
#